data_0918ef071cebbc21ab7637ed36e407a2
#
_entry.id   0918ef071cebbc21ab7637ed36e407a2
#
_cell.length_a   1.000
_cell.length_b   1.000
_cell.length_c   1.000
_cell.angle_alpha   90.00
_cell.angle_beta   90.00
_cell.angle_gamma   90.00
#
_symmetry.space_group_name_H-M   'P 1'
#
loop_
_entity.id
_entity.type
_entity.pdbx_description
1 polymer ?
#
loop_
_entity_poly.entity_id
_entity_poly.type
_entity_poly.pdbx_seq_one_letter_code
_entity_poly.pdbx_strand_id
1 'polypeptide(L)'
;MAKLSRIAPRLSTAAPRLASAATTQDRDRERIAFNPLRKLYKTARWMKLRWQTLVRDAFTCQMCGKIGHDPSKLVADHRRPHRGDLTLFWKPDNLQTLCASPCHSKHKQRLEQAQEMR
;
A
#
# COMPACT_ATOMS: atom_id res chain seq x y z
N MET A 1 48.33 -2.87 -34.39
CA MET A 1 47.01 -2.67 -34.96
C MET A 1 45.94 -3.55 -34.33
N ALA A 2 46.25 -4.68 -33.78
CA ALA A 2 45.32 -5.53 -33.04
C ALA A 2 44.90 -4.96 -31.67
N LYS A 3 45.53 -3.90 -31.21
CA LYS A 3 45.30 -3.31 -29.86
C LYS A 3 43.97 -2.58 -29.71
N LEU A 4 43.32 -2.20 -30.83
CA LEU A 4 42.03 -1.48 -30.77
C LEU A 4 40.83 -2.36 -30.42
N SER A 5 40.94 -3.68 -30.63
CA SER A 5 39.87 -4.62 -30.32
C SER A 5 39.67 -4.88 -28.81
N ARG A 6 40.60 -4.46 -27.96
CA ARG A 6 40.55 -4.65 -26.53
C ARG A 6 39.68 -3.65 -25.76
N ILE A 7 39.21 -2.62 -26.44
CA ILE A 7 38.41 -1.55 -25.84
C ILE A 7 36.90 -1.95 -25.77
N ALA A 8 36.46 -2.81 -26.68
CA ALA A 8 35.07 -3.23 -26.77
C ALA A 8 34.49 -3.90 -25.50
N PRO A 9 35.23 -4.75 -24.76
CA PRO A 9 34.67 -5.42 -23.57
C PRO A 9 34.28 -4.50 -22.40
N ARG A 10 34.83 -3.30 -22.35
CA ARG A 10 34.55 -2.37 -21.25
C ARG A 10 33.12 -1.80 -21.27
N LEU A 11 32.53 -1.74 -22.47
CA LEU A 11 31.17 -1.20 -22.66
C LEU A 11 30.09 -2.19 -22.18
N SER A 12 30.36 -3.49 -22.22
CA SER A 12 29.41 -4.51 -21.83
C SER A 12 29.17 -4.60 -20.31
N THR A 13 30.06 -4.05 -19.50
CA THR A 13 29.93 -4.10 -18.03
C THR A 13 28.93 -3.07 -17.46
N ALA A 14 28.55 -2.07 -18.25
CA ALA A 14 27.58 -1.06 -17.81
C ALA A 14 26.12 -1.52 -17.93
N ALA A 15 25.83 -2.42 -18.86
CA ALA A 15 24.47 -2.90 -19.12
C ALA A 15 23.81 -3.60 -17.91
N PRO A 16 24.49 -4.47 -17.14
CA PRO A 16 23.88 -5.13 -15.98
C PRO A 16 23.42 -4.19 -14.87
N ARG A 17 24.05 -3.04 -14.72
CA ARG A 17 23.68 -2.05 -13.70
C ARG A 17 22.37 -1.34 -13.99
N LEU A 18 22.04 -1.15 -15.26
CA LEU A 18 20.78 -0.53 -15.68
C LEU A 18 19.59 -1.50 -15.57
N ALA A 19 19.85 -2.80 -15.67
CA ALA A 19 18.84 -3.84 -15.57
C ALA A 19 18.42 -4.17 -14.13
N SER A 20 19.12 -3.65 -13.11
CA SER A 20 18.89 -4.01 -11.70
C SER A 20 17.87 -3.12 -10.98
N ALA A 21 17.23 -2.17 -11.65
CA ALA A 21 16.19 -1.35 -11.04
C ALA A 21 14.96 -2.22 -10.76
N ALA A 22 14.63 -2.40 -9.47
CA ALA A 22 13.46 -3.17 -9.06
C ALA A 22 12.17 -2.55 -9.63
N THR A 23 11.38 -3.38 -10.30
CA THR A 23 10.08 -2.97 -10.82
C THR A 23 9.07 -2.78 -9.68
N THR A 24 7.96 -2.13 -9.97
CA THR A 24 6.85 -2.02 -9.01
C THR A 24 6.36 -3.41 -8.58
N GLN A 25 6.34 -4.36 -9.51
CA GLN A 25 5.94 -5.74 -9.23
C GLN A 25 6.92 -6.45 -8.28
N ASP A 26 8.22 -6.21 -8.44
CA ASP A 26 9.23 -6.79 -7.56
C ASP A 26 9.10 -6.27 -6.13
N ARG A 27 8.88 -4.96 -5.99
CA ARG A 27 8.62 -4.34 -4.68
C ARG A 27 7.35 -4.88 -4.03
N ASP A 28 6.29 -5.12 -4.80
CA ASP A 28 5.06 -5.71 -4.30
C ASP A 28 5.27 -7.15 -3.86
N ARG A 29 6.03 -7.94 -4.61
CA ARG A 29 6.39 -9.31 -4.22
C ARG A 29 7.16 -9.35 -2.91
N GLU A 30 8.12 -8.45 -2.74
CA GLU A 30 8.89 -8.33 -1.50
C GLU A 30 8.00 -7.98 -0.32
N ARG A 31 7.08 -7.02 -0.50
CA ARG A 31 6.11 -6.63 0.53
C ARG A 31 5.18 -7.78 0.92
N ILE A 32 4.73 -8.57 -0.05
CA ILE A 32 3.89 -9.75 0.20
C ILE A 32 4.69 -10.84 0.91
N ALA A 33 5.93 -11.08 0.54
CA ALA A 33 6.80 -12.05 1.20
C ALA A 33 7.04 -11.69 2.66
N PHE A 34 7.19 -10.40 2.97
CA PHE A 34 7.36 -9.90 4.32
C PHE A 34 6.07 -9.93 5.14
N ASN A 35 4.92 -9.66 4.49
CA ASN A 35 3.61 -9.67 5.14
C ASN A 35 2.58 -10.40 4.25
N PRO A 36 2.35 -11.70 4.48
CA PRO A 36 1.44 -12.50 3.65
C PRO A 36 0.00 -11.98 3.59
N LEU A 37 -0.45 -11.25 4.62
CA LEU A 37 -1.81 -10.68 4.65
C LEU A 37 -2.04 -9.59 3.61
N ARG A 38 -0.98 -9.02 3.05
CA ARG A 38 -1.13 -8.02 1.98
C ARG A 38 -1.80 -8.58 0.72
N LYS A 39 -1.74 -9.88 0.50
CA LYS A 39 -2.48 -10.52 -0.60
C LYS A 39 -3.97 -10.28 -0.49
N LEU A 40 -4.51 -10.22 0.71
CA LEU A 40 -5.94 -10.08 0.97
C LEU A 40 -6.50 -8.78 0.41
N TYR A 41 -5.70 -7.72 0.35
CA TYR A 41 -6.10 -6.44 -0.25
C TYR A 41 -6.30 -6.50 -1.76
N LYS A 42 -5.84 -7.56 -2.43
CA LYS A 42 -6.01 -7.77 -3.87
C LYS A 42 -7.16 -8.72 -4.20
N THR A 43 -7.86 -9.22 -3.20
CA THR A 43 -8.97 -10.17 -3.39
C THR A 43 -10.29 -9.46 -3.73
N ALA A 44 -11.17 -10.19 -4.43
CA ALA A 44 -12.53 -9.70 -4.71
C ALA A 44 -13.33 -9.46 -3.42
N ARG A 45 -13.12 -10.29 -2.39
CA ARG A 45 -13.73 -10.13 -1.08
C ARG A 45 -13.36 -8.78 -0.44
N TRP A 46 -12.09 -8.40 -0.50
CA TRP A 46 -11.65 -7.11 0.00
C TRP A 46 -12.24 -5.94 -0.80
N MET A 47 -12.25 -6.04 -2.12
CA MET A 47 -12.80 -4.98 -2.98
C MET A 47 -14.27 -4.73 -2.68
N LYS A 48 -15.04 -5.79 -2.46
CA LYS A 48 -16.45 -5.70 -2.07
C LYS A 48 -16.60 -5.04 -0.69
N LEU A 49 -15.84 -5.49 0.29
CA LEU A 49 -15.88 -4.95 1.65
C LEU A 49 -15.45 -3.48 1.69
N ARG A 50 -14.42 -3.13 0.93
CA ARG A 50 -13.98 -1.75 0.75
C ARG A 50 -15.12 -0.89 0.20
N TRP A 51 -15.73 -1.32 -0.87
CA TRP A 51 -16.83 -0.58 -1.49
C TRP A 51 -18.01 -0.39 -0.54
N GLN A 52 -18.40 -1.43 0.16
CA GLN A 52 -19.46 -1.38 1.17
C GLN A 52 -19.14 -0.36 2.28
N THR A 53 -17.90 -0.30 2.70
CA THR A 53 -17.43 0.68 3.69
C THR A 53 -17.56 2.11 3.17
N LEU A 54 -17.12 2.37 1.94
CA LEU A 54 -17.22 3.68 1.31
C LEU A 54 -18.69 4.12 1.17
N VAL A 55 -19.56 3.23 0.74
CA VAL A 55 -21.00 3.51 0.58
C VAL A 55 -21.64 3.79 1.95
N ARG A 56 -21.35 2.96 2.96
CA ARG A 56 -21.84 3.16 4.33
C ARG A 56 -21.48 4.55 4.87
N ASP A 57 -20.25 4.98 4.64
CA ASP A 57 -19.74 6.25 5.13
C ASP A 57 -20.04 7.42 4.18
N ALA A 58 -20.86 7.18 3.13
CA ALA A 58 -21.23 8.18 2.12
C ALA A 58 -20.01 8.87 1.48
N PHE A 59 -18.95 8.10 1.21
CA PHE A 59 -17.69 8.59 0.63
C PHE A 59 -17.06 9.75 1.41
N THR A 60 -17.33 9.80 2.70
CA THR A 60 -16.88 10.87 3.60
C THR A 60 -15.74 10.37 4.48
N CYS A 61 -14.64 11.11 4.53
CA CYS A 61 -13.56 10.81 5.46
C CYS A 61 -14.04 10.95 6.91
N GLN A 62 -13.90 9.89 7.69
CA GLN A 62 -14.36 9.86 9.08
C GLN A 62 -13.47 10.68 10.02
N MET A 63 -12.30 11.10 9.56
CA MET A 63 -11.37 11.89 10.35
C MET A 63 -11.51 13.39 10.10
N CYS A 64 -11.50 13.82 8.83
CA CYS A 64 -11.59 15.25 8.48
C CYS A 64 -12.97 15.68 7.99
N GLY A 65 -13.90 14.77 7.75
CA GLY A 65 -15.26 15.06 7.31
C GLY A 65 -15.40 15.45 5.84
N LYS A 66 -14.33 15.40 5.06
CA LYS A 66 -14.34 15.78 3.66
C LYS A 66 -14.99 14.69 2.80
N ILE A 67 -15.92 15.09 1.93
CA ILE A 67 -16.54 14.18 0.96
C ILE A 67 -15.59 13.98 -0.22
N GLY A 68 -15.27 12.71 -0.53
CA GLY A 68 -14.43 12.38 -1.66
C GLY A 68 -15.25 12.11 -2.91
N HIS A 69 -15.00 12.85 -3.99
CA HIS A 69 -15.65 12.63 -5.29
C HIS A 69 -14.96 11.54 -6.12
N ASP A 70 -13.73 11.20 -5.78
CA ASP A 70 -12.94 10.18 -6.44
C ASP A 70 -12.67 9.02 -5.47
N PRO A 71 -13.32 7.84 -5.67
CA PRO A 71 -13.11 6.69 -4.79
C PRO A 71 -11.66 6.19 -4.74
N SER A 72 -10.85 6.45 -5.77
CA SER A 72 -9.44 6.06 -5.80
C SER A 72 -8.60 6.82 -4.76
N LYS A 73 -9.08 7.97 -4.32
CA LYS A 73 -8.43 8.80 -3.29
C LYS A 73 -8.97 8.54 -1.89
N LEU A 74 -9.87 7.59 -1.75
CA LEU A 74 -10.42 7.14 -0.47
C LEU A 74 -9.87 5.77 -0.12
N VAL A 75 -9.67 5.53 1.16
CA VAL A 75 -9.13 4.29 1.69
C VAL A 75 -10.09 3.71 2.71
N ALA A 76 -10.36 2.40 2.63
CA ALA A 76 -10.99 1.68 3.73
C ALA A 76 -9.88 1.27 4.71
N ASP A 77 -9.84 1.93 5.84
CA ASP A 77 -8.80 1.77 6.85
C ASP A 77 -9.33 1.00 8.05
N HIS A 78 -8.49 0.16 8.66
CA HIS A 78 -8.82 -0.52 9.91
C HIS A 78 -8.70 0.44 11.08
N ARG A 79 -9.76 0.60 11.85
CA ARG A 79 -9.76 1.47 13.05
C ARG A 79 -8.74 0.99 14.07
N ARG A 80 -8.74 -0.32 14.34
CA ARG A 80 -7.70 -1.00 15.10
C ARG A 80 -6.83 -1.79 14.14
N PRO A 81 -5.49 -1.64 14.18
CA PRO A 81 -4.61 -2.45 13.36
C PRO A 81 -4.90 -3.94 13.57
N HIS A 82 -5.10 -4.68 12.48
CA HIS A 82 -5.47 -6.11 12.60
C HIS A 82 -4.30 -6.98 13.08
N ARG A 83 -3.06 -6.58 12.85
CA ARG A 83 -1.82 -7.26 13.28
C ARG A 83 -1.83 -8.78 13.07
N GLY A 84 -2.39 -9.23 11.95
CA GLY A 84 -2.52 -10.64 11.61
C GLY A 84 -3.82 -11.30 12.07
N ASP A 85 -4.69 -10.60 12.78
CA ASP A 85 -5.99 -11.12 13.20
C ASP A 85 -7.00 -10.99 12.06
N LEU A 86 -7.37 -12.13 11.46
CA LEU A 86 -8.32 -12.18 10.35
C LEU A 86 -9.73 -11.74 10.76
N THR A 87 -10.11 -11.95 12.00
CA THR A 87 -11.41 -11.50 12.52
C THR A 87 -11.49 -9.97 12.48
N LEU A 88 -10.45 -9.28 12.93
CA LEU A 88 -10.37 -7.82 12.84
C LEU A 88 -10.25 -7.35 11.39
N PHE A 89 -9.52 -8.09 10.55
CA PHE A 89 -9.32 -7.74 9.15
C PHE A 89 -10.64 -7.67 8.37
N TRP A 90 -11.51 -8.68 8.56
CA TRP A 90 -12.76 -8.80 7.82
C TRP A 90 -13.97 -8.19 8.52
N LYS A 91 -13.79 -7.63 9.71
CA LYS A 91 -14.89 -7.06 10.49
C LYS A 91 -15.32 -5.70 9.90
N PRO A 92 -16.56 -5.56 9.39
CA PRO A 92 -17.01 -4.30 8.80
C PRO A 92 -16.97 -3.13 9.79
N ASP A 93 -17.29 -3.37 11.05
CA ASP A 93 -17.29 -2.35 12.11
C ASP A 93 -15.89 -1.83 12.44
N ASN A 94 -14.86 -2.60 12.10
CA ASN A 94 -13.47 -2.19 12.27
C ASN A 94 -12.93 -1.38 11.08
N LEU A 95 -13.74 -1.13 10.08
CA LEU A 95 -13.35 -0.37 8.89
C LEU A 95 -13.97 1.01 8.91
N GLN A 96 -13.22 1.98 8.40
CA GLN A 96 -13.67 3.35 8.22
C GLN A 96 -13.12 3.92 6.93
N THR A 97 -13.84 4.87 6.35
CA THR A 97 -13.37 5.60 5.17
C THR A 97 -12.47 6.75 5.60
N LEU A 98 -11.27 6.82 5.04
CA LEU A 98 -10.36 7.94 5.22
C LEU A 98 -9.91 8.46 3.86
N CYS A 99 -9.62 9.76 3.76
CA CYS A 99 -8.93 10.27 2.59
C CYS A 99 -7.49 9.74 2.58
N ALA A 100 -6.98 9.41 1.38
CA ALA A 100 -5.64 8.83 1.24
C ALA A 100 -4.56 9.78 1.80
N SER A 101 -4.74 11.07 1.63
CA SER A 101 -3.87 12.12 2.16
C SER A 101 -4.73 13.33 2.55
N PRO A 102 -4.52 13.93 3.72
CA PRO A 102 -3.49 13.62 4.73
C PRO A 102 -3.92 12.61 5.81
N CYS A 103 -5.21 12.24 5.91
CA CYS A 103 -5.70 11.50 7.07
C CYS A 103 -5.11 10.10 7.20
N HIS A 104 -5.15 9.30 6.12
CA HIS A 104 -4.57 7.96 6.16
C HIS A 104 -3.05 7.99 6.21
N SER A 105 -2.41 8.78 5.36
CA SER A 105 -0.96 8.76 5.19
C SER A 105 -0.18 9.42 6.33
N LYS A 106 -0.80 10.37 7.05
CA LYS A 106 -0.11 11.14 8.09
C LYS A 106 -0.79 11.04 9.44
N HIS A 107 -2.06 11.43 9.52
CA HIS A 107 -2.75 11.57 10.82
C HIS A 107 -2.99 10.23 11.48
N LYS A 108 -3.45 9.24 10.74
CA LYS A 108 -3.72 7.89 11.27
C LYS A 108 -2.42 7.24 11.77
N GLN A 109 -1.36 7.32 11.01
CA GLN A 109 -0.07 6.74 11.39
C GLN A 109 0.48 7.39 12.66
N ARG A 110 0.33 8.69 12.82
CA ARG A 110 0.75 9.39 14.06
C ARG A 110 -0.03 8.90 15.26
N LEU A 111 -1.34 8.70 15.12
CA LEU A 111 -2.16 8.19 16.23
C LEU A 111 -1.76 6.77 16.62
N GLU A 112 -1.52 5.91 15.66
CA GLU A 112 -1.06 4.54 15.91
C GLU A 112 0.29 4.50 16.59
N GLN A 113 1.25 5.29 16.13
CA GLN A 113 2.57 5.40 16.76
C GLN A 113 2.47 5.91 18.19
N ALA A 114 1.63 6.89 18.45
CA ALA A 114 1.41 7.41 19.81
C ALA A 114 0.82 6.36 20.75
N GLN A 115 -0.06 5.50 20.24
CA GLN A 115 -0.64 4.39 21.03
C GLN A 115 0.38 3.29 21.32
N GLU A 116 1.27 3.00 20.40
CA GLU A 116 2.34 2.00 20.59
C GLU A 116 3.38 2.43 21.61
N MET A 117 3.61 3.74 21.75
CA MET A 117 4.55 4.29 22.72
C MET A 117 4.02 4.36 24.16
N ARG A 118 2.75 4.08 24.36
CA ARG A 118 2.11 4.02 25.69
C ARG A 118 2.07 2.59 26.22
#